data_4cfb5b7e46863abf69a0d4648f824fe9
#
_entry.id   4cfb5b7e46863abf69a0d4648f824fe9
#
_cell.length_a   1.000
_cell.length_b   1.000
_cell.length_c   1.000
_cell.angle_alpha   90.00
_cell.angle_beta   90.00
_cell.angle_gamma   90.00
#
_symmetry.space_group_name_H-M   'P 1'
#
loop_
_entity.id
_entity.type
_entity.pdbx_description
1 polymer ?
#
loop_
_entity_poly.entity_id
_entity_poly.type
_entity_poly.pdbx_seq_one_letter_code
_entity_poly.pdbx_strand_id
1 'polypeptide(L)'
;MKKRTVHIIIAVTCLLFLIALELYLRAEYNLGGATSPIGSMFEQAAPWIIVAVIGVAAHDVINIRNRKETPLDAVMVKGFRVQEKKCTYGEEHTAILCLANCAKNTYIVTVTVTYLNVAGRVLGQETQTVIDFAPGMEKYLCFRPGRDFHSFSYTLETALFRGIGVEKDFRLESFGVVPLHGGEDPEMPQQGIYPVQLHVTEEYVGTREVEVSCAYILLDKENTVHGICTPPPRRLTEPVPAHTFPAAEFSYLSKGEIPLDEELPKEGVKGICVYTVTPV
;
A
#
# COMPACT_ATOMS: atom_id res chain seq x y z
N MET A 1 -11.34 -1.99 -20.38
CA MET A 1 -9.92 -1.98 -20.82
C MET A 1 -9.14 -1.08 -19.88
N LYS A 2 -8.07 -1.57 -19.25
CA LYS A 2 -7.23 -0.75 -18.35
C LYS A 2 -6.58 0.38 -19.17
N LYS A 3 -6.57 1.62 -18.66
CA LYS A 3 -5.97 2.81 -19.32
C LYS A 3 -4.56 2.54 -19.90
N ARG A 4 -3.79 1.63 -19.28
CA ARG A 4 -2.46 1.18 -19.71
C ARG A 4 -2.45 0.53 -21.10
N THR A 5 -3.41 -0.33 -21.38
CA THR A 5 -3.55 -1.00 -22.68
C THR A 5 -3.81 0.00 -23.80
N VAL A 6 -4.53 1.08 -23.48
CA VAL A 6 -4.85 2.13 -24.46
C VAL A 6 -3.61 2.91 -24.88
N HIS A 7 -2.73 3.31 -23.94
CA HIS A 7 -1.53 4.08 -24.27
C HIS A 7 -0.52 3.25 -25.07
N ILE A 8 -0.34 1.97 -24.73
CA ILE A 8 0.54 1.06 -25.48
C ILE A 8 -0.02 0.85 -26.91
N ILE A 9 -1.34 0.65 -27.04
CA ILE A 9 -1.98 0.50 -28.34
C ILE A 9 -1.81 1.77 -29.16
N ILE A 10 -2.02 2.96 -28.58
CA ILE A 10 -1.84 4.24 -29.27
C ILE A 10 -0.38 4.39 -29.74
N ALA A 11 0.59 4.13 -28.87
CA ALA A 11 2.03 4.24 -29.23
C ALA A 11 2.41 3.30 -30.37
N VAL A 12 1.97 2.03 -30.30
CA VAL A 12 2.21 1.03 -31.36
C VAL A 12 1.51 1.42 -32.65
N THR A 13 0.26 1.90 -32.58
CA THR A 13 -0.50 2.35 -33.76
C THR A 13 0.17 3.56 -34.43
N CYS A 14 0.63 4.55 -33.66
CA CYS A 14 1.36 5.69 -34.18
C CYS A 14 2.68 5.26 -34.86
N LEU A 15 3.42 4.33 -34.28
CA LEU A 15 4.65 3.80 -34.85
C LEU A 15 4.38 3.08 -36.18
N LEU A 16 3.38 2.21 -36.22
CA LEU A 16 2.96 1.48 -37.44
C LEU A 16 2.48 2.45 -38.53
N PHE A 17 1.76 3.50 -38.15
CA PHE A 17 1.30 4.54 -39.07
C PHE A 17 2.50 5.29 -39.68
N LEU A 18 3.50 5.66 -38.89
CA LEU A 18 4.71 6.33 -39.37
C LEU A 18 5.49 5.44 -40.33
N ILE A 19 5.64 4.15 -40.05
CA ILE A 19 6.31 3.18 -40.93
C ILE A 19 5.51 3.02 -42.24
N ALA A 20 4.19 2.88 -42.17
CA ALA A 20 3.35 2.77 -43.34
C ALA A 20 3.38 4.02 -44.20
N LEU A 21 3.39 5.21 -43.59
CA LEU A 21 3.51 6.50 -44.30
C LEU A 21 4.87 6.61 -45.00
N GLU A 22 5.96 6.20 -44.37
CA GLU A 22 7.30 6.19 -44.99
C GLU A 22 7.34 5.25 -46.18
N LEU A 23 6.82 4.04 -46.05
CA LEU A 23 6.76 3.08 -47.16
C LEU A 23 5.87 3.57 -48.31
N TYR A 24 4.72 4.19 -47.99
CA TYR A 24 3.82 4.78 -49.01
C TYR A 24 4.52 5.93 -49.77
N LEU A 25 5.18 6.84 -49.04
CA LEU A 25 5.90 7.94 -49.67
C LEU A 25 7.08 7.46 -50.56
N ARG A 26 7.77 6.40 -50.13
CA ARG A 26 8.82 5.76 -50.96
C ARG A 26 8.25 5.12 -52.23
N ALA A 27 7.09 4.49 -52.15
CA ALA A 27 6.45 3.82 -53.28
C ALA A 27 5.84 4.81 -54.26
N GLU A 28 5.10 5.83 -53.80
CA GLU A 28 4.35 6.78 -54.61
C GLU A 28 5.29 7.77 -55.34
N TYR A 29 6.32 8.23 -54.70
CA TYR A 29 7.23 9.24 -55.25
C TYR A 29 8.46 8.65 -55.94
N ASN A 30 8.53 7.30 -56.09
CA ASN A 30 9.62 6.59 -56.80
C ASN A 30 11.00 7.16 -56.45
N LEU A 31 11.25 7.38 -55.17
CA LEU A 31 12.44 8.02 -54.60
C LEU A 31 13.71 7.17 -54.76
N GLY A 32 13.83 6.50 -55.90
CA GLY A 32 14.96 5.72 -56.31
C GLY A 32 16.03 6.54 -57.06
N GLY A 33 16.31 7.77 -56.68
CA GLY A 33 17.40 8.46 -57.33
C GLY A 33 17.51 9.97 -57.23
N ALA A 34 16.50 10.69 -56.78
CA ALA A 34 16.64 12.12 -56.55
C ALA A 34 16.20 12.48 -55.13
N THR A 35 17.11 12.96 -54.32
CA THR A 35 16.86 13.49 -52.99
C THR A 35 15.93 14.69 -53.09
N SER A 36 14.62 14.48 -52.90
CA SER A 36 13.77 15.63 -52.66
C SER A 36 14.15 16.25 -51.30
N PRO A 37 14.10 17.59 -51.17
CA PRO A 37 14.43 18.25 -49.89
C PRO A 37 13.59 17.69 -48.70
N ILE A 38 12.38 17.25 -48.97
CA ILE A 38 11.45 16.65 -47.98
C ILE A 38 11.91 15.24 -47.57
N GLY A 39 12.39 14.42 -48.54
CA GLY A 39 12.89 13.07 -48.25
C GLY A 39 14.15 13.12 -47.38
N SER A 40 15.06 14.02 -47.65
CA SER A 40 16.28 14.17 -46.84
C SER A 40 16.00 14.70 -45.42
N MET A 41 15.01 15.57 -45.24
CA MET A 41 14.57 16.01 -43.92
C MET A 41 13.93 14.86 -43.14
N PHE A 42 13.14 14.00 -43.80
CA PHE A 42 12.55 12.84 -43.15
C PHE A 42 13.58 11.78 -42.76
N GLU A 43 14.54 11.50 -43.60
CA GLU A 43 15.66 10.57 -43.31
C GLU A 43 16.49 11.04 -42.09
N GLN A 44 16.70 12.36 -41.96
CA GLN A 44 17.39 12.92 -40.81
C GLN A 44 16.55 12.99 -39.56
N ALA A 45 15.23 13.22 -39.66
CA ALA A 45 14.32 13.35 -38.52
C ALA A 45 13.81 12.02 -38.01
N ALA A 46 13.64 10.99 -38.85
CA ALA A 46 13.05 9.70 -38.44
C ALA A 46 13.78 9.01 -37.27
N PRO A 47 15.14 8.94 -37.24
CA PRO A 47 15.85 8.36 -36.08
C PRO A 47 15.55 9.09 -34.78
N TRP A 48 15.46 10.42 -34.80
CA TRP A 48 15.18 11.23 -33.63
C TRP A 48 13.74 11.09 -33.13
N ILE A 49 12.78 10.95 -34.03
CA ILE A 49 11.38 10.69 -33.72
C ILE A 49 11.26 9.31 -33.06
N ILE A 50 11.94 8.30 -33.62
CA ILE A 50 11.96 6.94 -33.03
C ILE A 50 12.58 6.97 -31.63
N VAL A 51 13.69 7.63 -31.41
CA VAL A 51 14.35 7.77 -30.11
C VAL A 51 13.45 8.51 -29.12
N ALA A 52 12.77 9.58 -29.55
CA ALA A 52 11.82 10.32 -28.71
C ALA A 52 10.62 9.44 -28.27
N VAL A 53 10.03 8.68 -29.20
CA VAL A 53 8.90 7.77 -28.90
C VAL A 53 9.34 6.65 -27.95
N ILE A 54 10.51 6.06 -28.19
CA ILE A 54 11.07 5.03 -27.28
C ILE A 54 11.37 5.65 -25.92
N GLY A 55 11.94 6.86 -25.87
CA GLY A 55 12.24 7.58 -24.64
C GLY A 55 10.99 7.86 -23.78
N VAL A 56 9.91 8.34 -24.42
CA VAL A 56 8.62 8.58 -23.74
C VAL A 56 8.02 7.26 -23.25
N ALA A 57 8.02 6.22 -24.08
CA ALA A 57 7.52 4.91 -23.69
C ALA A 57 8.33 4.29 -22.54
N ALA A 58 9.65 4.40 -22.57
CA ALA A 58 10.53 3.94 -21.50
C ALA A 58 10.33 4.73 -20.21
N HIS A 59 10.19 6.06 -20.30
CA HIS A 59 9.89 6.92 -19.17
C HIS A 59 8.54 6.57 -18.52
N ASP A 60 7.51 6.32 -19.34
CA ASP A 60 6.20 5.90 -18.84
C ASP A 60 6.24 4.51 -18.17
N VAL A 61 6.98 3.56 -18.76
CA VAL A 61 7.18 2.22 -18.16
C VAL A 61 7.93 2.31 -16.83
N ILE A 62 8.99 3.14 -16.75
CA ILE A 62 9.75 3.35 -15.52
C ILE A 62 8.87 4.04 -14.46
N ASN A 63 8.13 5.07 -14.83
CA ASN A 63 7.20 5.76 -13.92
C ASN A 63 6.05 4.85 -13.44
N ILE A 64 5.56 3.96 -14.31
CA ILE A 64 4.54 2.97 -13.95
C ILE A 64 5.10 1.93 -12.98
N ARG A 65 6.35 1.48 -13.18
CA ARG A 65 7.02 0.52 -12.29
C ARG A 65 7.33 1.11 -10.92
N ASN A 66 7.59 2.41 -10.85
CA ASN A 66 7.91 3.12 -9.61
C ASN A 66 6.67 3.69 -8.88
N ARG A 67 5.51 3.75 -9.53
CA ARG A 67 4.26 4.08 -8.86
C ARG A 67 3.70 2.81 -8.24
N LYS A 68 3.81 2.69 -6.90
CA LYS A 68 2.89 1.81 -6.13
C LYS A 68 1.47 2.21 -6.58
N GLU A 69 0.69 1.26 -7.06
CA GLU A 69 -0.70 1.54 -7.50
C GLU A 69 -1.44 2.18 -6.34
N THR A 70 -1.92 3.41 -6.55
CA THR A 70 -2.77 4.06 -5.55
C THR A 70 -4.06 3.25 -5.47
N PRO A 71 -4.45 2.74 -4.30
CA PRO A 71 -5.71 2.06 -4.12
C PRO A 71 -6.86 2.94 -4.66
N LEU A 72 -7.92 2.32 -5.18
CA LEU A 72 -9.03 3.04 -5.82
C LEU A 72 -9.75 4.01 -4.87
N ASP A 73 -9.69 3.73 -3.58
CA ASP A 73 -10.30 4.48 -2.47
C ASP A 73 -9.34 5.43 -1.74
N ALA A 74 -8.09 5.54 -2.22
CA ALA A 74 -7.11 6.40 -1.57
C ALA A 74 -7.21 7.85 -2.07
N VAL A 75 -7.15 8.78 -1.14
CA VAL A 75 -7.21 10.23 -1.38
C VAL A 75 -5.84 10.85 -1.12
N MET A 76 -5.46 11.84 -1.94
CA MET A 76 -4.25 12.63 -1.72
C MET A 76 -4.57 13.87 -0.90
N VAL A 77 -3.97 13.99 0.28
CA VAL A 77 -4.13 15.14 1.19
C VAL A 77 -2.75 15.69 1.54
N LYS A 78 -2.46 16.93 1.18
CA LYS A 78 -1.20 17.62 1.54
C LYS A 78 0.09 16.85 1.21
N GLY A 79 0.08 16.04 0.13
CA GLY A 79 1.24 15.20 -0.24
C GLY A 79 1.28 13.83 0.44
N PHE A 80 0.26 13.47 1.21
CA PHE A 80 0.07 12.15 1.78
C PHE A 80 -1.02 11.40 1.03
N ARG A 81 -0.78 10.14 0.74
CA ARG A 81 -1.82 9.22 0.30
C ARG A 81 -2.52 8.67 1.53
N VAL A 82 -3.82 8.85 1.60
CA VAL A 82 -4.65 8.38 2.71
C VAL A 82 -5.68 7.39 2.18
N GLN A 83 -5.74 6.23 2.80
CA GLN A 83 -6.80 5.25 2.59
C GLN A 83 -7.48 5.00 3.93
N GLU A 84 -8.78 5.22 3.97
CA GLU A 84 -9.59 4.97 5.16
C GLU A 84 -10.29 3.62 5.07
N LYS A 85 -10.44 2.96 6.21
CA LYS A 85 -11.18 1.71 6.34
C LYS A 85 -11.99 1.74 7.64
N LYS A 86 -13.27 1.47 7.54
CA LYS A 86 -14.09 1.13 8.69
C LYS A 86 -14.12 -0.39 8.82
N CYS A 87 -13.69 -0.89 9.95
CA CYS A 87 -13.62 -2.31 10.24
C CYS A 87 -14.56 -2.64 11.40
N THR A 88 -15.12 -3.84 11.39
CA THR A 88 -15.99 -4.36 12.44
C THR A 88 -15.24 -5.44 13.23
N TYR A 89 -15.33 -5.39 14.57
CA TYR A 89 -14.81 -6.42 15.45
C TYR A 89 -15.87 -6.74 16.51
N GLY A 90 -16.55 -7.86 16.35
CA GLY A 90 -17.75 -8.15 17.14
C GLY A 90 -18.83 -7.10 16.90
N GLU A 91 -19.28 -6.43 17.96
CA GLU A 91 -20.25 -5.33 17.91
C GLU A 91 -19.59 -3.94 17.80
N GLU A 92 -18.24 -3.86 17.93
CA GLU A 92 -17.51 -2.61 17.89
C GLU A 92 -16.98 -2.31 16.48
N HIS A 93 -16.90 -1.03 16.16
CA HIS A 93 -16.26 -0.55 14.95
C HIS A 93 -14.89 0.05 15.25
N THR A 94 -13.97 -0.15 14.32
CA THR A 94 -12.61 0.36 14.36
C THR A 94 -12.35 1.19 13.10
N ALA A 95 -11.80 2.40 13.24
CA ALA A 95 -11.33 3.18 12.13
C ALA A 95 -9.84 2.92 11.91
N ILE A 96 -9.46 2.55 10.69
CA ILE A 96 -8.06 2.35 10.30
C ILE A 96 -7.74 3.33 9.18
N LEU A 97 -6.66 4.09 9.35
CA LEU A 97 -6.10 4.95 8.33
C LEU A 97 -4.74 4.41 7.90
N CYS A 98 -4.60 4.12 6.61
CA CYS A 98 -3.32 3.85 5.98
C CYS A 98 -2.79 5.15 5.38
N LEU A 99 -1.69 5.65 5.92
CA LEU A 99 -1.01 6.85 5.45
C LEU A 99 0.27 6.47 4.70
N ALA A 100 0.53 7.12 3.57
CA ALA A 100 1.83 7.03 2.89
C ALA A 100 2.36 8.43 2.60
N ASN A 101 3.58 8.71 3.03
CA ASN A 101 4.24 9.99 2.73
C ASN A 101 4.77 9.97 1.28
N CYS A 102 4.05 10.63 0.39
CA CYS A 102 4.45 10.81 -1.02
C CYS A 102 5.20 12.14 -1.26
N ALA A 103 5.40 12.94 -0.21
CA ALA A 103 6.17 14.18 -0.28
C ALA A 103 7.69 13.92 -0.20
N LYS A 104 8.50 14.97 -0.41
CA LYS A 104 9.96 14.87 -0.42
C LYS A 104 10.60 15.05 0.96
N ASN A 105 9.84 15.52 1.93
CA ASN A 105 10.34 15.88 3.26
C ASN A 105 9.79 14.93 4.32
N THR A 106 10.48 14.89 5.45
CA THR A 106 10.00 14.23 6.67
C THR A 106 9.09 15.17 7.44
N TYR A 107 7.97 14.65 7.94
CA TYR A 107 6.95 15.42 8.64
C TYR A 107 6.61 14.83 10.00
N ILE A 108 6.14 15.70 10.90
CA ILE A 108 5.25 15.32 11.98
C ILE A 108 3.84 15.36 11.41
N VAL A 109 3.10 14.29 11.55
CA VAL A 109 1.71 14.19 11.07
C VAL A 109 0.81 13.87 12.26
N THR A 110 -0.08 14.81 12.59
CA THR A 110 -1.11 14.61 13.59
C THR A 110 -2.44 14.33 12.89
N VAL A 111 -3.01 13.19 13.22
CA VAL A 111 -4.29 12.73 12.66
C VAL A 111 -5.34 12.79 13.76
N THR A 112 -6.40 13.55 13.52
CA THR A 112 -7.57 13.55 14.39
C THR A 112 -8.74 12.91 13.66
N VAL A 113 -9.26 11.83 14.23
CA VAL A 113 -10.48 11.13 13.76
C VAL A 113 -11.66 11.62 14.58
N THR A 114 -12.74 11.95 13.87
CA THR A 114 -14.03 12.36 14.45
C THR A 114 -15.08 11.31 14.12
N TYR A 115 -15.65 10.67 15.13
CA TYR A 115 -16.68 9.64 14.98
C TYR A 115 -18.07 10.24 14.90
N LEU A 116 -18.90 9.73 14.02
CA LEU A 116 -20.23 10.23 13.73
C LEU A 116 -21.29 9.13 13.88
N ASN A 117 -22.45 9.50 14.44
CA ASN A 117 -23.61 8.62 14.43
C ASN A 117 -24.36 8.66 13.08
N VAL A 118 -25.45 7.89 12.95
CA VAL A 118 -26.31 7.84 11.75
C VAL A 118 -26.87 9.23 11.37
N ALA A 119 -27.08 10.11 12.33
CA ALA A 119 -27.59 11.46 12.10
C ALA A 119 -26.46 12.48 11.81
N GLY A 120 -25.21 12.03 11.67
CA GLY A 120 -24.06 12.91 11.43
C GLY A 120 -23.59 13.71 12.66
N ARG A 121 -24.11 13.40 13.87
CA ARG A 121 -23.68 14.06 15.11
C ARG A 121 -22.38 13.46 15.61
N VAL A 122 -21.49 14.32 16.11
CA VAL A 122 -20.21 13.92 16.69
C VAL A 122 -20.43 13.11 17.96
N LEU A 123 -19.82 11.93 17.98
CA LEU A 123 -19.79 11.04 19.15
C LEU A 123 -18.53 11.25 19.99
N GLY A 124 -17.42 11.58 19.35
CA GLY A 124 -16.13 11.82 20.00
C GLY A 124 -15.03 12.00 18.99
N GLN A 125 -13.83 12.25 19.50
CA GLN A 125 -12.62 12.42 18.71
C GLN A 125 -11.46 11.70 19.37
N GLU A 126 -10.51 11.26 18.53
CA GLU A 126 -9.27 10.61 18.96
C GLU A 126 -8.14 11.14 18.07
N THR A 127 -6.97 11.37 18.66
CA THR A 127 -5.82 11.95 17.97
C THR A 127 -4.60 11.06 18.15
N GLN A 128 -3.89 10.81 17.05
CA GLN A 128 -2.60 10.11 17.05
C GLN A 128 -1.58 10.94 16.26
N THR A 129 -0.29 10.87 16.66
CA THR A 129 0.78 11.63 16.03
C THR A 129 1.91 10.68 15.60
N VAL A 130 2.33 10.82 14.34
CA VAL A 130 3.54 10.21 13.79
C VAL A 130 4.62 11.28 13.73
N ILE A 131 5.74 11.07 14.42
CA ILE A 131 6.73 12.12 14.68
C ILE A 131 7.69 12.32 13.51
N ASP A 132 8.24 11.26 12.92
CA ASP A 132 9.28 11.34 11.87
C ASP A 132 8.88 10.60 10.59
N PHE A 133 7.73 10.95 10.07
CA PHE A 133 7.14 10.30 8.90
C PHE A 133 7.94 10.63 7.64
N ALA A 134 8.92 9.76 7.33
CA ALA A 134 9.88 9.96 6.25
C ALA A 134 9.28 9.74 4.84
N PRO A 135 9.89 10.32 3.78
CA PRO A 135 9.48 10.08 2.40
C PRO A 135 9.42 8.58 2.04
N GLY A 136 8.33 8.17 1.39
CA GLY A 136 8.10 6.77 1.01
C GLY A 136 7.65 5.85 2.14
N MET A 137 7.63 6.31 3.39
CA MET A 137 7.13 5.55 4.52
C MET A 137 5.61 5.37 4.41
N GLU A 138 5.13 4.19 4.80
CA GLU A 138 3.72 3.86 4.90
C GLU A 138 3.43 3.39 6.33
N LYS A 139 2.33 3.87 6.91
CA LYS A 139 1.96 3.57 8.27
C LYS A 139 0.46 3.39 8.42
N TYR A 140 0.08 2.43 9.23
CA TYR A 140 -1.30 2.24 9.65
C TYR A 140 -1.52 2.87 11.02
N LEU A 141 -2.65 3.58 11.16
CA LEU A 141 -3.13 4.13 12.43
C LEU A 141 -4.48 3.47 12.74
N CYS A 142 -4.63 2.97 13.96
CA CYS A 142 -5.82 2.28 14.42
C CYS A 142 -6.49 3.09 15.53
N PHE A 143 -7.75 3.44 15.34
CA PHE A 143 -8.55 4.24 16.25
C PHE A 143 -9.73 3.41 16.76
N ARG A 144 -9.83 3.26 18.07
CA ARG A 144 -10.81 2.39 18.74
C ARG A 144 -11.58 3.18 19.80
N PRO A 145 -12.73 3.77 19.45
CA PRO A 145 -13.46 4.65 20.38
C PRO A 145 -14.12 3.93 21.57
N GLY A 146 -14.06 2.60 21.65
CA GLY A 146 -14.71 1.80 22.70
C GLY A 146 -16.25 1.85 22.65
N ARG A 147 -16.82 2.30 21.54
CA ARG A 147 -18.26 2.35 21.27
C ARG A 147 -18.50 2.31 19.76
N ASP A 148 -19.71 1.95 19.39
CA ASP A 148 -20.10 1.91 17.98
C ASP A 148 -20.24 3.31 17.39
N PHE A 149 -19.96 3.43 16.07
CA PHE A 149 -20.13 4.63 15.26
C PHE A 149 -20.59 4.26 13.85
N HIS A 150 -21.34 5.15 13.22
CA HIS A 150 -21.84 4.91 11.84
C HIS A 150 -20.77 5.20 10.79
N SER A 151 -20.13 6.36 10.90
CA SER A 151 -19.06 6.82 10.00
C SER A 151 -18.03 7.63 10.77
N PHE A 152 -16.92 7.92 10.13
CA PHE A 152 -15.92 8.83 10.68
C PHE A 152 -15.41 9.78 9.60
N SER A 153 -14.85 10.88 10.04
CA SER A 153 -14.05 11.79 9.23
C SER A 153 -12.70 11.99 9.89
N TYR A 154 -11.71 12.49 9.15
CA TYR A 154 -10.40 12.76 9.70
C TYR A 154 -9.86 14.11 9.23
N THR A 155 -8.95 14.67 10.02
CA THR A 155 -8.15 15.84 9.66
C THR A 155 -6.68 15.51 9.81
N LEU A 156 -5.85 16.08 8.92
CA LEU A 156 -4.39 15.96 8.95
C LEU A 156 -3.78 17.33 9.22
N GLU A 157 -3.01 17.42 10.30
CA GLU A 157 -2.11 18.54 10.57
C GLU A 157 -0.68 18.10 10.32
N THR A 158 0.12 18.92 9.66
CA THR A 158 1.47 18.57 9.27
C THR A 158 2.45 19.67 9.63
N ALA A 159 3.59 19.29 10.20
CA ALA A 159 4.72 20.16 10.45
C ALA A 159 6.00 19.52 9.92
N LEU A 160 6.95 20.29 9.44
CA LEU A 160 8.26 19.77 9.03
C LEU A 160 8.99 19.22 10.26
N PHE A 161 9.42 17.97 10.18
CA PHE A 161 10.26 17.37 11.20
C PHE A 161 11.71 17.81 10.99
N ARG A 162 12.32 18.37 12.04
CA ARG A 162 13.71 18.85 12.03
C ARG A 162 14.59 18.17 13.07
N GLY A 163 14.04 17.16 13.75
CA GLY A 163 14.74 16.39 14.78
C GLY A 163 15.51 15.20 14.22
N ILE A 164 16.09 14.43 15.13
CA ILE A 164 16.66 13.12 14.82
C ILE A 164 15.55 12.11 15.08
N GLY A 165 14.97 11.58 14.01
CA GLY A 165 13.92 10.58 14.10
C GLY A 165 14.45 9.20 14.48
N VAL A 166 13.61 8.40 15.07
CA VAL A 166 13.87 6.99 15.40
C VAL A 166 12.91 6.05 14.66
N GLU A 167 11.74 6.54 14.29
CA GLU A 167 10.70 5.71 13.68
C GLU A 167 11.07 5.25 12.27
N LYS A 168 11.83 6.06 11.52
CA LYS A 168 12.37 5.72 10.20
C LYS A 168 13.40 4.57 10.25
N ASP A 169 14.01 4.37 11.40
CA ASP A 169 15.04 3.36 11.62
C ASP A 169 14.42 2.00 12.02
N PHE A 170 13.12 1.98 12.26
CA PHE A 170 12.35 0.78 12.59
C PHE A 170 11.35 0.44 11.48
N ARG A 171 11.23 -0.84 11.15
CA ARG A 171 10.25 -1.37 10.20
C ARG A 171 9.57 -2.59 10.79
N LEU A 172 8.26 -2.64 10.66
CA LEU A 172 7.44 -3.78 11.00
C LEU A 172 6.37 -3.95 9.93
N GLU A 173 6.46 -5.02 9.16
CA GLU A 173 5.56 -5.27 8.03
C GLU A 173 4.97 -6.68 8.12
N SER A 174 3.71 -6.83 7.71
CA SER A 174 3.12 -8.14 7.53
C SER A 174 3.78 -8.85 6.36
N PHE A 175 4.33 -10.04 6.62
CA PHE A 175 4.86 -10.91 5.58
C PHE A 175 3.76 -11.77 4.96
N GLY A 176 2.85 -12.31 5.80
CA GLY A 176 1.74 -13.14 5.35
C GLY A 176 0.95 -13.74 6.50
N VAL A 177 -0.18 -14.33 6.14
CA VAL A 177 -1.02 -15.12 7.05
C VAL A 177 -0.91 -16.58 6.63
N VAL A 178 -0.53 -17.45 7.56
CA VAL A 178 -0.31 -18.87 7.32
C VAL A 178 -1.34 -19.66 8.12
N PRO A 179 -2.06 -20.63 7.51
CA PRO A 179 -2.91 -21.53 8.25
C PRO A 179 -2.09 -22.37 9.25
N LEU A 180 -2.56 -22.47 10.47
CA LEU A 180 -2.03 -23.42 11.43
C LEU A 180 -2.68 -24.77 11.13
N HIS A 181 -1.92 -25.69 10.54
CA HIS A 181 -2.35 -27.07 10.45
C HIS A 181 -2.33 -27.66 11.85
N GLY A 182 -3.50 -27.98 12.38
CA GLY A 182 -3.61 -28.67 13.65
C GLY A 182 -2.78 -29.94 13.61
N GLY A 183 -1.83 -30.06 14.54
CA GLY A 183 -1.20 -31.36 14.80
C GLY A 183 -2.28 -32.40 15.05
N GLU A 184 -2.02 -33.63 14.68
CA GLU A 184 -2.73 -34.90 14.66
C GLU A 184 -3.94 -35.16 15.62
N ASP A 185 -4.62 -34.15 16.09
CA ASP A 185 -5.80 -34.31 16.93
C ASP A 185 -7.07 -34.10 16.06
N PRO A 186 -7.81 -35.20 15.77
CA PRO A 186 -8.93 -35.17 14.85
C PRO A 186 -10.24 -34.65 15.46
N GLU A 187 -10.20 -33.89 16.52
CA GLU A 187 -11.38 -33.11 16.90
C GLU A 187 -11.58 -32.02 15.86
N MET A 188 -12.45 -32.34 14.91
CA MET A 188 -12.84 -31.48 13.78
C MET A 188 -12.84 -30.00 14.16
N PRO A 189 -12.14 -29.13 13.39
CA PRO A 189 -12.35 -27.71 13.53
C PRO A 189 -13.84 -27.44 13.43
N GLN A 190 -14.40 -26.78 14.43
CA GLN A 190 -15.80 -26.36 14.38
C GLN A 190 -16.02 -25.65 13.05
N GLN A 191 -17.01 -26.11 12.27
CA GLN A 191 -17.24 -25.63 10.91
C GLN A 191 -17.12 -24.11 10.83
N GLY A 192 -16.20 -23.64 10.02
CA GLY A 192 -15.98 -22.22 9.74
C GLY A 192 -14.93 -21.51 10.58
N ILE A 193 -14.25 -22.15 11.53
CA ILE A 193 -13.16 -21.53 12.33
C ILE A 193 -11.81 -22.09 11.87
N TYR A 194 -10.93 -21.22 11.40
CA TYR A 194 -9.59 -21.58 10.95
C TYR A 194 -8.56 -20.90 11.83
N PRO A 195 -7.67 -21.64 12.50
CA PRO A 195 -6.54 -21.06 13.20
C PRO A 195 -5.51 -20.59 12.17
N VAL A 196 -5.05 -19.35 12.30
CA VAL A 196 -4.07 -18.74 11.41
C VAL A 196 -2.99 -18.03 12.22
N GLN A 197 -1.79 -18.02 11.67
CA GLN A 197 -0.64 -17.35 12.26
C GLN A 197 -0.21 -16.18 11.36
N LEU A 198 -0.09 -14.99 11.94
CA LEU A 198 0.44 -13.83 11.26
C LEU A 198 1.96 -13.82 11.38
N HIS A 199 2.64 -13.85 10.24
CA HIS A 199 4.07 -13.66 10.14
C HIS A 199 4.39 -12.21 9.79
N VAL A 200 5.37 -11.65 10.50
CA VAL A 200 5.84 -10.28 10.27
C VAL A 200 7.35 -10.27 10.05
N THR A 201 7.81 -9.28 9.30
CA THR A 201 9.23 -8.96 9.18
C THR A 201 9.51 -7.70 10.00
N GLU A 202 10.47 -7.80 10.91
CA GLU A 202 10.95 -6.71 11.75
C GLU A 202 12.40 -6.38 11.43
N GLU A 203 12.73 -5.09 11.43
CA GLU A 203 14.09 -4.58 11.27
C GLU A 203 14.27 -3.32 12.09
N TYR A 204 15.38 -3.20 12.80
CA TYR A 204 15.80 -1.96 13.45
C TYR A 204 17.25 -1.66 13.11
N VAL A 205 17.52 -0.55 12.44
CA VAL A 205 18.87 -0.14 12.01
C VAL A 205 19.44 1.01 12.85
N GLY A 206 18.65 1.52 13.80
CA GLY A 206 19.05 2.60 14.69
C GLY A 206 20.08 2.16 15.74
N THR A 207 20.77 3.14 16.34
CA THR A 207 21.75 2.93 17.40
C THR A 207 21.28 3.46 18.75
N ARG A 208 20.04 3.95 18.83
CA ARG A 208 19.46 4.50 20.05
C ARG A 208 18.57 3.46 20.71
N GLU A 209 18.49 3.54 22.02
CA GLU A 209 17.46 2.78 22.72
C GLU A 209 16.07 3.33 22.40
N VAL A 210 15.16 2.44 22.01
CA VAL A 210 13.78 2.77 21.65
C VAL A 210 12.80 1.79 22.31
N GLU A 211 11.61 2.28 22.62
CA GLU A 211 10.48 1.46 23.01
C GLU A 211 9.53 1.32 21.83
N VAL A 212 9.16 0.10 21.49
CA VAL A 212 8.25 -0.25 20.42
C VAL A 212 6.96 -0.81 20.99
N SER A 213 5.86 -0.14 20.72
CA SER A 213 4.51 -0.64 20.99
C SER A 213 3.87 -1.03 19.67
N CYS A 214 3.25 -2.20 19.57
CA CYS A 214 2.60 -2.66 18.35
C CYS A 214 1.25 -3.33 18.62
N ALA A 215 0.42 -3.37 17.57
CA ALA A 215 -0.77 -4.17 17.50
C ALA A 215 -0.83 -4.88 16.14
N TYR A 216 -1.23 -6.14 16.16
CA TYR A 216 -1.44 -6.95 14.97
C TYR A 216 -2.92 -7.13 14.76
N ILE A 217 -3.40 -6.88 13.54
CA ILE A 217 -4.83 -6.91 13.21
C ILE A 217 -5.03 -7.84 12.02
N LEU A 218 -5.94 -8.79 12.15
CA LEU A 218 -6.36 -9.68 11.08
C LEU A 218 -7.64 -9.14 10.45
N LEU A 219 -7.63 -8.92 9.13
CA LEU A 219 -8.76 -8.42 8.35
C LEU A 219 -9.13 -9.39 7.23
N ASP A 220 -10.42 -9.49 6.90
CA ASP A 220 -10.89 -10.09 5.66
C ASP A 220 -10.92 -9.06 4.50
N LYS A 221 -11.35 -9.51 3.33
CA LYS A 221 -11.49 -8.67 2.13
C LYS A 221 -12.59 -7.61 2.24
N GLU A 222 -13.56 -7.82 3.13
CA GLU A 222 -14.63 -6.87 3.47
C GLU A 222 -14.19 -5.87 4.55
N ASN A 223 -12.93 -5.94 5.02
CA ASN A 223 -12.36 -5.17 6.13
C ASN A 223 -13.02 -5.47 7.50
N THR A 224 -13.59 -6.66 7.67
CA THR A 224 -14.00 -7.13 8.99
C THR A 224 -12.77 -7.54 9.80
N VAL A 225 -12.68 -7.10 11.04
CA VAL A 225 -11.60 -7.51 11.96
C VAL A 225 -11.95 -8.86 12.57
N HIS A 226 -11.09 -9.85 12.32
CA HIS A 226 -11.21 -11.20 12.91
C HIS A 226 -10.38 -11.38 14.17
N GLY A 227 -9.42 -10.50 14.40
CA GLY A 227 -8.62 -10.52 15.62
C GLY A 227 -7.75 -9.29 15.77
N ILE A 228 -7.48 -8.93 17.02
CA ILE A 228 -6.51 -7.89 17.40
C ILE A 228 -5.67 -8.45 18.53
N CYS A 229 -4.35 -8.45 18.32
CA CYS A 229 -3.36 -8.84 19.32
C CYS A 229 -2.46 -7.64 19.63
N THR A 230 -2.37 -7.26 20.92
CA THR A 230 -1.52 -6.16 21.38
C THR A 230 -0.52 -6.72 22.39
N PRO A 231 0.69 -7.11 21.94
CA PRO A 231 1.73 -7.58 22.84
C PRO A 231 2.24 -6.43 23.73
N PRO A 232 2.89 -6.74 24.86
CA PRO A 232 3.55 -5.73 25.69
C PRO A 232 4.57 -4.92 24.87
N PRO A 233 4.79 -3.63 25.21
CA PRO A 233 5.87 -2.85 24.61
C PRO A 233 7.23 -3.51 24.81
N ARG A 234 8.10 -3.38 23.81
CA ARG A 234 9.45 -3.96 23.81
C ARG A 234 10.49 -2.85 23.74
N ARG A 235 11.61 -3.04 24.43
CA ARG A 235 12.78 -2.17 24.31
C ARG A 235 13.81 -2.79 23.38
N LEU A 236 14.30 -2.01 22.44
CA LEU A 236 15.38 -2.34 21.54
C LEU A 236 16.56 -1.43 21.89
N THR A 237 17.67 -2.03 22.35
CA THR A 237 18.88 -1.32 22.79
C THR A 237 19.97 -1.33 21.74
N GLU A 238 19.85 -2.17 20.72
CA GLU A 238 20.82 -2.37 19.65
C GLU A 238 20.12 -2.71 18.33
N PRO A 239 20.80 -2.56 17.18
CA PRO A 239 20.25 -2.89 15.89
C PRO A 239 19.80 -4.36 15.81
N VAL A 240 18.63 -4.57 15.22
CA VAL A 240 18.05 -5.88 14.95
C VAL A 240 18.02 -6.08 13.45
N PRO A 241 18.78 -7.03 12.88
CA PRO A 241 18.75 -7.30 11.44
C PRO A 241 17.37 -7.79 11.00
N ALA A 242 17.02 -7.53 9.74
CA ALA A 242 15.74 -7.95 9.18
C ALA A 242 15.51 -9.45 9.40
N HIS A 243 14.45 -9.80 10.09
CA HIS A 243 14.05 -11.18 10.35
C HIS A 243 12.53 -11.34 10.34
N THR A 244 12.08 -12.52 9.96
CA THR A 244 10.66 -12.87 9.91
C THR A 244 10.35 -13.86 11.03
N PHE A 245 9.25 -13.59 11.74
CA PHE A 245 8.80 -14.45 12.85
C PHE A 245 7.27 -14.49 12.94
N PRO A 246 6.70 -15.54 13.57
CA PRO A 246 5.29 -15.60 13.89
C PRO A 246 4.98 -14.61 15.02
N ALA A 247 4.13 -13.62 14.72
CA ALA A 247 3.87 -12.52 15.64
C ALA A 247 2.59 -12.69 16.45
N ALA A 248 1.57 -13.31 15.87
CA ALA A 248 0.28 -13.50 16.51
C ALA A 248 -0.50 -14.67 15.91
N GLU A 249 -1.32 -15.29 16.73
CA GLU A 249 -2.25 -16.33 16.30
C GLU A 249 -3.68 -15.81 16.43
N PHE A 250 -4.49 -16.15 15.44
CA PHE A 250 -5.88 -15.74 15.35
C PHE A 250 -6.77 -16.90 14.94
N SER A 251 -8.03 -16.81 15.28
CA SER A 251 -9.07 -17.66 14.73
C SER A 251 -9.84 -16.89 13.65
N TYR A 252 -9.80 -17.39 12.42
CA TYR A 252 -10.49 -16.78 11.29
C TYR A 252 -11.85 -17.45 11.09
N LEU A 253 -12.92 -16.65 11.05
CA LEU A 253 -14.26 -17.12 10.73
C LEU A 253 -14.53 -16.92 9.24
N SER A 254 -14.59 -18.00 8.48
CA SER A 254 -15.03 -17.93 7.08
C SER A 254 -16.56 -17.78 7.01
N LYS A 255 -17.03 -16.84 6.19
CA LYS A 255 -18.47 -16.65 5.90
C LYS A 255 -18.97 -17.57 4.79
N GLY A 256 -18.14 -18.44 4.23
CA GLY A 256 -18.48 -19.35 3.15
C GLY A 256 -18.08 -20.78 3.47
N GLU A 257 -18.67 -21.76 2.77
CA GLU A 257 -18.21 -23.13 2.75
C GLU A 257 -16.87 -23.16 1.98
N ILE A 258 -15.75 -23.04 2.71
CA ILE A 258 -14.44 -23.34 2.14
C ILE A 258 -14.25 -24.85 2.34
N PRO A 259 -14.01 -25.63 1.28
CA PRO A 259 -13.66 -27.02 1.42
C PRO A 259 -12.45 -27.17 2.35
N LEU A 260 -12.47 -28.16 3.23
CA LEU A 260 -11.42 -28.44 4.23
C LEU A 260 -10.02 -28.64 3.63
N ASP A 261 -9.92 -28.89 2.32
CA ASP A 261 -8.69 -29.17 1.58
C ASP A 261 -8.16 -27.99 0.74
N GLU A 262 -8.85 -26.86 0.71
CA GLU A 262 -8.35 -25.66 0.05
C GLU A 262 -7.56 -24.80 1.03
N GLU A 263 -6.30 -24.52 0.69
CA GLU A 263 -5.50 -23.49 1.35
C GLU A 263 -6.34 -22.19 1.41
N LEU A 264 -6.40 -21.55 2.59
CA LEU A 264 -7.00 -20.22 2.73
C LEU A 264 -6.53 -19.36 1.54
N PRO A 265 -7.45 -18.83 0.73
CA PRO A 265 -7.06 -18.08 -0.44
C PRO A 265 -6.13 -16.94 0.01
N LYS A 266 -4.91 -16.91 -0.53
CA LYS A 266 -3.89 -15.88 -0.22
C LYS A 266 -4.41 -14.45 -0.36
N GLU A 267 -5.53 -14.27 -1.04
CA GLU A 267 -6.21 -13.00 -1.30
C GLU A 267 -7.37 -12.69 -0.33
N GLY A 268 -7.75 -13.62 0.54
CA GLY A 268 -8.94 -13.48 1.39
C GLY A 268 -8.70 -12.85 2.76
N VAL A 269 -7.49 -13.01 3.32
CA VAL A 269 -7.15 -12.56 4.67
C VAL A 269 -5.88 -11.72 4.63
N LYS A 270 -5.86 -10.62 5.37
CA LYS A 270 -4.76 -9.67 5.43
C LYS A 270 -4.39 -9.37 6.88
N GLY A 271 -3.09 -9.44 7.18
CA GLY A 271 -2.53 -8.91 8.42
C GLY A 271 -2.15 -7.44 8.26
N ILE A 272 -2.40 -6.65 9.28
CA ILE A 272 -1.94 -5.26 9.40
C ILE A 272 -1.11 -5.12 10.68
N CYS A 273 0.03 -4.45 10.57
CA CYS A 273 0.86 -4.06 11.70
C CYS A 273 0.67 -2.57 11.98
N VAL A 274 0.25 -2.26 13.20
CA VAL A 274 0.18 -0.89 13.74
C VAL A 274 1.24 -0.77 14.79
N TYR A 275 2.11 0.25 14.72
CA TYR A 275 3.18 0.42 15.69
C TYR A 275 3.54 1.87 15.92
N THR A 276 4.11 2.15 17.09
CA THR A 276 4.77 3.40 17.45
C THR A 276 6.15 3.11 18.02
N VAL A 277 7.09 4.00 17.73
CA VAL A 277 8.47 3.91 18.21
C VAL A 277 8.80 5.19 18.93
N THR A 278 9.19 5.08 20.19
CA THR A 278 9.54 6.22 21.03
C THR A 278 10.96 6.09 21.55
N PRO A 279 11.80 7.13 21.52
CA PRO A 279 13.11 7.09 22.16
C PRO A 279 12.92 6.96 23.68
N VAL A 280 13.76 6.14 24.32
CA VAL A 280 13.79 5.96 25.77
C VAL A 280 14.69 7.00 26.43
#